data_32db7742a63dc545c3d171831bb4a38a
#
_entry.id   32db7742a63dc545c3d171831bb4a38a
#
_cell.length_a   1.000
_cell.length_b   1.000
_cell.length_c   1.000
_cell.angle_alpha   90.00
_cell.angle_beta   90.00
_cell.angle_gamma   90.00
#
_symmetry.space_group_name_H-M   'P 1'
#
loop_
_entity.id
_entity.type
_entity.pdbx_description
1 polymer ?
#
loop_
_entity_poly.entity_id
_entity_poly.type
_entity_poly.pdbx_seq_one_letter_code
_entity_poly.pdbx_strand_id
1 'polypeptide(L)'
;IILLAILITVGSYLLVSTDAALAAVSLSFVPFVTWRAVVARLKLRRIWLNLQERLGELTRIMEENLGGIRVVRAFAAQDYEISKFSDMSDKAFDIANERVTVRMRNTTVMSFAYFIAMGLVLWFGGLKVISGDITVGQLAEFLAFMAILQMPVRQIGMMVNSIARASVSGGRLFEFLD
;
A
#
# COMPACT_ATOMS: atom_id res chain seq x y z
N ILE A 1 -9.49 10.98 4.90
CA ILE A 1 -8.40 11.78 5.45
C ILE A 1 -8.87 12.44 6.75
N ILE A 2 -9.96 13.19 6.72
CA ILE A 2 -10.52 13.88 7.90
C ILE A 2 -10.79 12.89 9.03
N LEU A 3 -11.50 11.79 8.74
CA LEU A 3 -11.80 10.75 9.73
C LEU A 3 -10.51 10.15 10.32
N LEU A 4 -9.49 9.90 9.51
CA LEU A 4 -8.20 9.37 9.98
C LEU A 4 -7.47 10.40 10.87
N ALA A 5 -7.47 11.67 10.48
CA ALA A 5 -6.86 12.73 11.28
C ALA A 5 -7.58 12.87 12.65
N ILE A 6 -8.90 12.88 12.66
CA ILE A 6 -9.70 12.91 13.88
C ILE A 6 -9.38 11.69 14.76
N LEU A 7 -9.37 10.49 14.17
CA LEU A 7 -9.15 9.23 14.88
C LEU A 7 -7.74 9.18 15.49
N ILE A 8 -6.70 9.61 14.77
CA ILE A 8 -5.35 9.70 15.30
C ILE A 8 -5.28 10.76 16.40
N THR A 9 -5.83 11.95 16.19
CA THR A 9 -5.72 13.06 17.17
C THR A 9 -6.46 12.75 18.45
N VAL A 10 -7.76 12.39 18.34
CA VAL A 10 -8.60 12.10 19.52
C VAL A 10 -8.10 10.86 20.24
N GLY A 11 -7.80 9.78 19.51
CA GLY A 11 -7.32 8.56 20.13
C GLY A 11 -5.95 8.73 20.78
N SER A 12 -5.01 9.45 20.14
CA SER A 12 -3.71 9.75 20.76
C SER A 12 -3.87 10.58 22.02
N TYR A 13 -4.77 11.56 22.02
CA TYR A 13 -5.06 12.37 23.21
C TYR A 13 -5.59 11.51 24.36
N LEU A 14 -6.57 10.64 24.11
CA LEU A 14 -7.12 9.74 25.11
C LEU A 14 -6.07 8.78 25.68
N LEU A 15 -5.25 8.17 24.82
CA LEU A 15 -4.20 7.24 25.26
C LEU A 15 -3.12 7.95 26.09
N VAL A 16 -2.70 9.16 25.66
CA VAL A 16 -1.71 9.96 26.40
C VAL A 16 -2.25 10.41 27.76
N SER A 17 -3.54 10.73 27.86
CA SER A 17 -4.17 11.10 29.13
C SER A 17 -4.27 9.93 30.12
N THR A 18 -4.27 8.68 29.62
CA THR A 18 -4.30 7.47 30.44
C THR A 18 -2.88 7.09 30.90
N ASP A 19 -1.95 6.93 29.97
CA ASP A 19 -0.55 6.63 30.23
C ASP A 19 0.33 7.05 29.06
N ALA A 20 1.15 8.10 29.23
CA ALA A 20 1.98 8.66 28.17
C ALA A 20 3.06 7.68 27.67
N ALA A 21 3.63 6.85 28.55
CA ALA A 21 4.68 5.89 28.15
C ALA A 21 4.10 4.76 27.32
N LEU A 22 2.95 4.22 27.74
CA LEU A 22 2.26 3.16 26.99
C LEU A 22 1.70 3.70 25.67
N ALA A 23 1.22 4.96 25.65
CA ALA A 23 0.78 5.64 24.43
C ALA A 23 1.94 5.79 23.42
N ALA A 24 3.14 6.17 23.85
CA ALA A 24 4.32 6.26 22.98
C ALA A 24 4.66 4.90 22.37
N VAL A 25 4.62 3.82 23.15
CA VAL A 25 4.85 2.45 22.64
C VAL A 25 3.76 2.06 21.66
N SER A 26 2.47 2.29 21.99
CA SER A 26 1.33 1.93 21.14
C SER A 26 1.30 2.68 19.81
N LEU A 27 1.78 3.93 19.77
CA LEU A 27 1.81 4.77 18.56
C LEU A 27 3.12 4.63 17.77
N SER A 28 4.15 4.00 18.32
CA SER A 28 5.48 3.90 17.69
C SER A 28 5.46 3.20 16.31
N PHE A 29 4.52 2.28 16.07
CA PHE A 29 4.40 1.62 14.78
C PHE A 29 3.85 2.53 13.68
N VAL A 30 3.10 3.59 14.02
CA VAL A 30 2.44 4.47 13.05
C VAL A 30 3.41 5.16 12.12
N PRO A 31 4.45 5.89 12.58
CA PRO A 31 5.42 6.53 11.70
C PRO A 31 6.20 5.52 10.84
N PHE A 32 6.57 4.37 11.41
CA PHE A 32 7.26 3.31 10.67
C PHE A 32 6.39 2.75 9.54
N VAL A 33 5.14 2.36 9.85
CA VAL A 33 4.21 1.80 8.86
C VAL A 33 3.87 2.83 7.79
N THR A 34 3.67 4.10 8.17
CA THR A 34 3.40 5.20 7.24
C THR A 34 4.57 5.40 6.27
N TRP A 35 5.80 5.49 6.77
CA TRP A 35 6.99 5.60 5.94
C TRP A 35 7.12 4.43 4.97
N ARG A 36 6.96 3.19 5.46
CA ARG A 36 6.99 1.98 4.63
C ARG A 36 5.89 1.97 3.57
N ALA A 37 4.68 2.40 3.93
CA ALA A 37 3.56 2.48 2.99
C ALA A 37 3.85 3.46 1.83
N VAL A 38 4.41 4.64 2.13
CA VAL A 38 4.78 5.63 1.10
C VAL A 38 5.88 5.09 0.18
N VAL A 39 6.97 4.54 0.74
CA VAL A 39 8.08 3.99 -0.05
C VAL A 39 7.61 2.85 -0.95
N ALA A 40 6.81 1.92 -0.41
CA ALA A 40 6.26 0.82 -1.19
C ALA A 40 5.33 1.31 -2.30
N ARG A 41 4.54 2.34 -2.05
CA ARG A 41 3.63 2.92 -3.04
C ARG A 41 4.38 3.52 -4.23
N LEU A 42 5.46 4.25 -3.97
CA LEU A 42 6.30 4.83 -5.03
C LEU A 42 6.93 3.72 -5.89
N LYS A 43 7.46 2.66 -5.26
CA LYS A 43 8.02 1.52 -5.98
C LYS A 43 6.96 0.79 -6.81
N LEU A 44 5.80 0.48 -6.23
CA LEU A 44 4.69 -0.20 -6.91
C LEU A 44 4.14 0.62 -8.09
N ARG A 45 4.13 1.96 -7.98
CA ARG A 45 3.74 2.84 -9.09
C ARG A 45 4.71 2.73 -10.27
N ARG A 46 6.03 2.71 -10.01
CA ARG A 46 7.04 2.55 -11.06
C ARG A 46 6.90 1.20 -11.77
N ILE A 47 6.76 0.12 -11.02
CA ILE A 47 6.55 -1.23 -11.57
C ILE A 47 5.25 -1.27 -12.40
N TRP A 48 4.20 -0.61 -11.93
CA TRP A 48 2.93 -0.54 -12.66
C TRP A 48 3.04 0.17 -13.99
N LEU A 49 3.75 1.30 -14.07
CA LEU A 49 3.95 2.02 -15.32
C LEU A 49 4.75 1.18 -16.33
N ASN A 50 5.81 0.50 -15.89
CA ASN A 50 6.58 -0.41 -16.73
C ASN A 50 5.70 -1.59 -17.24
N LEU A 51 4.87 -2.16 -16.37
CA LEU A 51 3.92 -3.22 -16.78
C LEU A 51 2.94 -2.73 -17.85
N GLN A 52 2.38 -1.51 -17.70
CA GLN A 52 1.48 -0.93 -18.70
C GLN A 52 2.16 -0.74 -20.06
N GLU A 53 3.42 -0.32 -20.08
CA GLU A 53 4.22 -0.20 -21.30
C GLU A 53 4.37 -1.55 -22.00
N ARG A 54 4.71 -2.63 -21.25
CA ARG A 54 4.83 -3.99 -21.83
C ARG A 54 3.50 -4.56 -22.31
N LEU A 55 2.42 -4.28 -21.61
CA LEU A 55 1.08 -4.68 -22.06
C LEU A 55 0.69 -3.92 -23.34
N GLY A 56 1.06 -2.66 -23.48
CA GLY A 56 0.89 -1.89 -24.72
C GLY A 56 1.66 -2.50 -25.90
N GLU A 57 2.92 -2.91 -25.67
CA GLU A 57 3.73 -3.63 -26.68
C GLU A 57 3.10 -4.97 -27.08
N LEU A 58 2.58 -5.75 -26.12
CA LEU A 58 1.85 -6.99 -26.40
C LEU A 58 0.61 -6.75 -27.28
N THR A 59 -0.18 -5.73 -26.93
CA THR A 59 -1.37 -5.36 -27.70
C THR A 59 -0.97 -4.99 -29.14
N ARG A 60 0.11 -4.19 -29.32
CA ARG A 60 0.61 -3.81 -30.63
C ARG A 60 1.06 -5.02 -31.46
N ILE A 61 1.79 -5.98 -30.86
CA ILE A 61 2.22 -7.21 -31.54
C ILE A 61 0.98 -8.01 -31.99
N MET A 62 -0.06 -8.09 -31.17
CA MET A 62 -1.29 -8.79 -31.50
C MET A 62 -2.05 -8.11 -32.63
N GLU A 63 -2.15 -6.76 -32.60
CA GLU A 63 -2.78 -5.98 -33.67
C GLU A 63 -2.04 -6.11 -35.00
N GLU A 64 -0.69 -6.05 -34.99
CA GLU A 64 0.15 -6.25 -36.16
C GLU A 64 -0.07 -7.66 -36.75
N ASN A 65 -0.12 -8.71 -35.92
CA ASN A 65 -0.33 -10.09 -36.37
C ASN A 65 -1.73 -10.32 -36.92
N LEU A 66 -2.76 -9.75 -36.29
CA LEU A 66 -4.14 -9.85 -36.78
C LEU A 66 -4.31 -9.07 -38.10
N GLY A 67 -3.74 -7.88 -38.20
CA GLY A 67 -3.75 -7.08 -39.43
C GLY A 67 -2.98 -7.73 -40.59
N GLY A 68 -1.83 -8.37 -40.28
CA GLY A 68 -0.94 -9.03 -41.24
C GLY A 68 -1.17 -10.54 -41.40
N ILE A 69 -2.27 -11.11 -40.90
CA ILE A 69 -2.44 -12.57 -40.80
C ILE A 69 -2.28 -13.31 -42.15
N ARG A 70 -2.66 -12.66 -43.27
CA ARG A 70 -2.48 -13.23 -44.61
C ARG A 70 -0.99 -13.35 -44.99
N VAL A 71 -0.20 -12.36 -44.58
CA VAL A 71 1.25 -12.34 -44.82
C VAL A 71 1.95 -13.38 -43.97
N VAL A 72 1.63 -13.44 -42.69
CA VAL A 72 2.16 -14.44 -41.74
C VAL A 72 1.91 -15.87 -42.27
N ARG A 73 0.70 -16.13 -42.81
CA ARG A 73 0.36 -17.43 -43.40
C ARG A 73 1.08 -17.70 -44.71
N ALA A 74 1.21 -16.69 -45.58
CA ALA A 74 1.88 -16.84 -46.88
C ALA A 74 3.36 -17.19 -46.73
N PHE A 75 4.03 -16.67 -45.70
CA PHE A 75 5.46 -16.93 -45.40
C PHE A 75 5.68 -18.04 -44.37
N ALA A 76 4.63 -18.74 -43.93
CA ALA A 76 4.69 -19.75 -42.87
C ALA A 76 5.43 -19.29 -41.61
N ALA A 77 5.27 -18.00 -41.23
CA ALA A 77 5.99 -17.35 -40.13
C ALA A 77 5.26 -17.44 -38.76
N GLN A 78 4.28 -18.36 -38.63
CA GLN A 78 3.46 -18.46 -37.41
C GLN A 78 4.29 -18.73 -36.17
N ASP A 79 5.24 -19.66 -36.26
CA ASP A 79 6.07 -20.05 -35.11
C ASP A 79 6.98 -18.89 -34.63
N TYR A 80 7.45 -18.09 -35.58
CA TYR A 80 8.23 -16.89 -35.26
C TYR A 80 7.39 -15.86 -34.50
N GLU A 81 6.18 -15.56 -34.98
CA GLU A 81 5.31 -14.58 -34.33
C GLU A 81 4.78 -15.07 -32.97
N ILE A 82 4.52 -16.38 -32.82
CA ILE A 82 4.19 -16.99 -31.54
C ILE A 82 5.36 -16.84 -30.55
N SER A 83 6.57 -17.15 -30.98
CA SER A 83 7.78 -16.99 -30.12
C SER A 83 7.96 -15.55 -29.68
N LYS A 84 7.84 -14.59 -30.58
CA LYS A 84 7.92 -13.16 -30.31
C LYS A 84 6.86 -12.69 -29.29
N PHE A 85 5.63 -13.17 -29.44
CA PHE A 85 4.53 -12.89 -28.49
C PHE A 85 4.81 -13.52 -27.13
N SER A 86 5.26 -14.79 -27.10
CA SER A 86 5.61 -15.51 -25.87
C SER A 86 6.69 -14.79 -25.08
N ASP A 87 7.79 -14.40 -25.73
CA ASP A 87 8.90 -13.67 -25.10
C ASP A 87 8.44 -12.35 -24.45
N MET A 88 7.54 -11.63 -25.11
CA MET A 88 7.01 -10.38 -24.56
C MET A 88 6.02 -10.64 -23.43
N SER A 89 5.22 -11.70 -23.54
CA SER A 89 4.30 -12.16 -22.48
C SER A 89 5.07 -12.55 -21.22
N ASP A 90 6.16 -13.28 -21.36
CA ASP A 90 7.01 -13.69 -20.24
C ASP A 90 7.64 -12.47 -19.54
N LYS A 91 8.12 -11.48 -20.30
CA LYS A 91 8.62 -10.21 -19.73
C LYS A 91 7.52 -9.45 -18.96
N ALA A 92 6.29 -9.39 -19.47
CA ALA A 92 5.17 -8.77 -18.78
C ALA A 92 4.78 -9.56 -17.53
N PHE A 93 4.82 -10.89 -17.58
CA PHE A 93 4.56 -11.78 -16.45
C PHE A 93 5.60 -11.58 -15.34
N ASP A 94 6.89 -11.50 -15.67
CA ASP A 94 7.95 -11.28 -14.68
C ASP A 94 7.78 -9.96 -13.93
N ILE A 95 7.42 -8.88 -14.63
CA ILE A 95 7.14 -7.58 -14.02
C ILE A 95 5.89 -7.65 -13.14
N ALA A 96 4.85 -8.35 -13.58
CA ALA A 96 3.63 -8.56 -12.78
C ALA A 96 3.96 -9.33 -11.49
N ASN A 97 4.79 -10.36 -11.58
CA ASN A 97 5.25 -11.17 -10.46
C ASN A 97 6.14 -10.38 -9.49
N GLU A 98 7.06 -9.54 -10.02
CA GLU A 98 7.83 -8.60 -9.19
C GLU A 98 6.89 -7.68 -8.38
N ARG A 99 5.83 -7.16 -9.01
CA ARG A 99 4.83 -6.32 -8.34
C ARG A 99 4.17 -7.05 -7.18
N VAL A 100 3.76 -8.29 -7.39
CA VAL A 100 3.15 -9.14 -6.33
C VAL A 100 4.14 -9.34 -5.18
N THR A 101 5.38 -9.73 -5.50
CA THR A 101 6.44 -9.97 -4.52
C THR A 101 6.74 -8.73 -3.66
N VAL A 102 6.89 -7.57 -4.30
CA VAL A 102 7.11 -6.29 -3.60
C VAL A 102 5.93 -5.96 -2.69
N ARG A 103 4.69 -6.15 -3.18
CA ARG A 103 3.48 -5.91 -2.39
C ARG A 103 3.40 -6.83 -1.18
N MET A 104 3.60 -8.13 -1.38
CA MET A 104 3.55 -9.12 -0.29
C MET A 104 4.61 -8.84 0.77
N ARG A 105 5.89 -8.67 0.36
CA ARG A 105 6.98 -8.36 1.28
C ARG A 105 6.69 -7.11 2.11
N ASN A 106 6.17 -6.05 1.48
CA ASN A 106 5.85 -4.83 2.20
C ASN A 106 4.69 -5.02 3.18
N THR A 107 3.62 -5.71 2.77
CA THR A 107 2.47 -6.01 3.65
C THR A 107 2.90 -6.86 4.84
N THR A 108 3.76 -7.85 4.63
CA THR A 108 4.31 -8.70 5.70
C THR A 108 5.11 -7.86 6.70
N VAL A 109 6.05 -7.04 6.24
CA VAL A 109 6.85 -6.17 7.13
C VAL A 109 5.97 -5.22 7.94
N MET A 110 4.95 -4.62 7.33
CA MET A 110 4.01 -3.75 8.03
C MET A 110 3.18 -4.50 9.09
N SER A 111 2.78 -5.74 8.78
CA SER A 111 2.06 -6.60 9.72
C SER A 111 2.95 -7.00 10.90
N PHE A 112 4.20 -7.37 10.65
CA PHE A 112 5.15 -7.68 11.72
C PHE A 112 5.38 -6.50 12.65
N ALA A 113 5.58 -5.29 12.10
CA ALA A 113 5.74 -4.09 12.91
C ALA A 113 4.53 -3.84 13.83
N TYR A 114 3.31 -4.03 13.30
CA TYR A 114 2.09 -3.94 14.10
C TYR A 114 2.03 -4.99 15.22
N PHE A 115 2.31 -6.27 14.92
CA PHE A 115 2.26 -7.33 15.92
C PHE A 115 3.36 -7.19 16.97
N ILE A 116 4.55 -6.71 16.60
CA ILE A 116 5.61 -6.40 17.56
C ILE A 116 5.14 -5.27 18.50
N ALA A 117 4.60 -4.18 17.97
CA ALA A 117 4.09 -3.09 18.79
C ALA A 117 2.96 -3.57 19.73
N MET A 118 2.04 -4.40 19.22
CA MET A 118 0.97 -5.00 20.02
C MET A 118 1.50 -5.89 21.14
N GLY A 119 2.52 -6.70 20.87
CA GLY A 119 3.21 -7.53 21.86
C GLY A 119 3.90 -6.69 22.93
N LEU A 120 4.56 -5.59 22.55
CA LEU A 120 5.17 -4.65 23.49
C LEU A 120 4.14 -3.95 24.37
N VAL A 121 3.01 -3.51 23.80
CA VAL A 121 1.92 -2.92 24.58
C VAL A 121 1.34 -3.93 25.56
N LEU A 122 1.15 -5.19 25.15
CA LEU A 122 0.66 -6.24 26.03
C LEU A 122 1.68 -6.55 27.15
N TRP A 123 2.97 -6.58 26.82
CA TRP A 123 4.04 -6.84 27.78
C TRP A 123 4.16 -5.70 28.81
N PHE A 124 4.41 -4.48 28.36
CA PHE A 124 4.57 -3.34 29.25
C PHE A 124 3.27 -2.94 29.96
N GLY A 125 2.15 -3.01 29.25
CA GLY A 125 0.84 -2.76 29.83
C GLY A 125 0.44 -3.81 30.85
N GLY A 126 0.75 -5.08 30.60
CA GLY A 126 0.54 -6.17 31.56
C GLY A 126 1.33 -5.97 32.86
N LEU A 127 2.60 -5.55 32.76
CA LEU A 127 3.41 -5.20 33.93
C LEU A 127 2.78 -4.04 34.73
N LYS A 128 2.27 -3.01 34.04
CA LYS A 128 1.59 -1.88 34.69
C LYS A 128 0.24 -2.24 35.31
N VAL A 129 -0.45 -3.23 34.78
CA VAL A 129 -1.66 -3.78 35.41
C VAL A 129 -1.30 -4.51 36.70
N ILE A 130 -0.20 -5.29 36.70
CA ILE A 130 0.25 -6.01 37.90
C ILE A 130 0.74 -5.03 38.99
N SER A 131 1.40 -3.93 38.62
CA SER A 131 1.81 -2.87 39.55
C SER A 131 0.63 -2.02 40.08
N GLY A 132 -0.52 -2.08 39.41
CA GLY A 132 -1.70 -1.30 39.77
C GLY A 132 -1.74 0.11 39.18
N ASP A 133 -0.79 0.45 38.26
CA ASP A 133 -0.72 1.77 37.60
C ASP A 133 -1.87 1.99 36.62
N ILE A 134 -2.30 0.93 35.94
CA ILE A 134 -3.44 0.94 35.04
C ILE A 134 -4.37 -0.25 35.29
N THR A 135 -5.62 -0.12 34.86
CA THR A 135 -6.61 -1.20 34.91
C THR A 135 -6.56 -2.12 33.70
N VAL A 136 -7.09 -3.33 33.82
CA VAL A 136 -7.26 -4.26 32.69
C VAL A 136 -8.10 -3.62 31.57
N GLY A 137 -9.12 -2.82 31.92
CA GLY A 137 -9.97 -2.09 30.99
C GLY A 137 -9.17 -1.07 30.16
N GLN A 138 -8.29 -0.31 30.80
CA GLN A 138 -7.39 0.62 30.11
C GLN A 138 -6.42 -0.10 29.17
N LEU A 139 -5.84 -1.23 29.57
CA LEU A 139 -5.01 -2.04 28.66
C LEU A 139 -5.81 -2.53 27.45
N ALA A 140 -7.04 -2.99 27.65
CA ALA A 140 -7.93 -3.40 26.58
C ALA A 140 -8.26 -2.23 25.62
N GLU A 141 -8.41 -1.01 26.14
CA GLU A 141 -8.61 0.22 25.35
C GLU A 141 -7.41 0.49 24.43
N PHE A 142 -6.16 0.38 24.92
CA PHE A 142 -4.95 0.50 24.10
C PHE A 142 -4.94 -0.52 22.96
N LEU A 143 -5.21 -1.79 23.23
CA LEU A 143 -5.22 -2.85 22.22
C LEU A 143 -6.34 -2.65 21.20
N ALA A 144 -7.52 -2.25 21.63
CA ALA A 144 -8.65 -1.95 20.74
C ALA A 144 -8.34 -0.74 19.82
N PHE A 145 -7.75 0.32 20.37
CA PHE A 145 -7.36 1.48 19.57
C PHE A 145 -6.29 1.15 18.53
N MET A 146 -5.29 0.35 18.88
CA MET A 146 -4.30 -0.13 17.92
C MET A 146 -4.95 -0.96 16.79
N ALA A 147 -5.92 -1.82 17.11
CA ALA A 147 -6.65 -2.60 16.12
C ALA A 147 -7.46 -1.70 15.16
N ILE A 148 -8.13 -0.68 15.68
CA ILE A 148 -8.87 0.31 14.88
C ILE A 148 -7.94 1.10 13.96
N LEU A 149 -6.75 1.48 14.44
CA LEU A 149 -5.76 2.24 13.65
C LEU A 149 -5.08 1.42 12.55
N GLN A 150 -5.03 0.10 12.65
CA GLN A 150 -4.29 -0.76 11.75
C GLN A 150 -4.64 -0.54 10.27
N MET A 151 -5.92 -0.54 9.94
CA MET A 151 -6.38 -0.38 8.55
C MET A 151 -6.21 1.04 8.01
N PRO A 152 -6.64 2.10 8.70
CA PRO A 152 -6.45 3.47 8.25
C PRO A 152 -4.98 3.85 8.01
N VAL A 153 -4.08 3.42 8.90
CA VAL A 153 -2.64 3.69 8.75
C VAL A 153 -2.06 3.05 7.49
N ARG A 154 -2.47 1.82 7.16
CA ARG A 154 -2.08 1.17 5.89
C ARG A 154 -2.60 1.90 4.64
N GLN A 155 -3.72 2.60 4.76
CA GLN A 155 -4.34 3.31 3.65
C GLN A 155 -3.74 4.70 3.40
N ILE A 156 -2.93 5.26 4.30
CA ILE A 156 -2.30 6.60 4.17
C ILE A 156 -1.59 6.74 2.81
N GLY A 157 -0.84 5.73 2.39
CA GLY A 157 -0.15 5.75 1.10
C GLY A 157 -1.08 5.90 -0.12
N MET A 158 -2.32 5.44 -0.03
CA MET A 158 -3.34 5.63 -1.09
C MET A 158 -3.94 7.04 -1.05
N MET A 159 -4.10 7.61 0.14
CA MET A 159 -4.70 8.93 0.35
C MET A 159 -3.85 10.05 -0.22
N VAL A 160 -2.51 9.98 -0.11
CA VAL A 160 -1.58 10.98 -0.67
C VAL A 160 -1.81 11.17 -2.18
N ASN A 161 -1.96 10.07 -2.93
CA ASN A 161 -2.23 10.16 -4.37
C ASN A 161 -3.64 10.71 -4.69
N SER A 162 -4.61 10.51 -3.81
CA SER A 162 -5.97 11.04 -4.01
C SER A 162 -6.02 12.55 -3.80
N ILE A 163 -5.24 13.08 -2.84
CA ILE A 163 -5.08 14.53 -2.64
C ILE A 163 -4.43 15.15 -3.87
N ALA A 164 -3.31 14.58 -4.35
CA ALA A 164 -2.61 15.10 -5.52
C ALA A 164 -3.52 15.13 -6.77
N ARG A 165 -4.31 14.08 -7.00
CA ARG A 165 -5.30 14.08 -8.09
C ARG A 165 -6.41 15.09 -7.90
N ALA A 166 -6.97 15.21 -6.70
CA ALA A 166 -8.01 16.17 -6.40
C ALA A 166 -7.53 17.62 -6.60
N SER A 167 -6.29 17.92 -6.20
CA SER A 167 -5.67 19.23 -6.40
C SER A 167 -5.51 19.57 -7.89
N VAL A 168 -5.00 18.62 -8.70
CA VAL A 168 -4.83 18.83 -10.15
C VAL A 168 -6.18 18.96 -10.86
N SER A 169 -7.16 18.13 -10.51
CA SER A 169 -8.51 18.19 -11.11
C SER A 169 -9.26 19.44 -10.67
N GLY A 170 -9.11 19.87 -9.41
CA GLY A 170 -9.66 21.13 -8.92
C GLY A 170 -9.05 22.33 -9.61
N GLY A 171 -7.71 22.36 -9.78
CA GLY A 171 -7.05 23.45 -10.53
C GLY A 171 -7.58 23.61 -11.95
N ARG A 172 -7.74 22.49 -12.69
CA ARG A 172 -8.32 22.52 -14.05
C ARG A 172 -9.79 22.98 -14.07
N LEU A 173 -10.56 22.66 -13.03
CA LEU A 173 -11.95 23.08 -12.93
C LEU A 173 -12.06 24.60 -12.71
N PHE A 174 -11.19 25.18 -11.89
CA PHE A 174 -11.13 26.63 -11.68
C PHE A 174 -10.60 27.38 -12.92
N GLU A 175 -9.62 26.81 -13.64
CA GLU A 175 -9.12 27.37 -14.91
C GLU A 175 -10.17 27.35 -16.04
N PHE A 176 -11.21 26.50 -15.92
CA PHE A 176 -12.34 26.45 -16.87
C PHE A 176 -13.50 27.42 -16.51
N LEU A 177 -13.51 27.92 -15.25
CA LEU A 177 -14.55 28.82 -14.74
C LEU A 177 -14.17 30.31 -14.79
N ASP A 178 -12.87 30.61 -14.97
CA ASP A 178 -12.31 31.94 -15.22
C ASP A 178 -12.19 32.20 -16.74
#